data_450a6746ca20f71e0b14fb16cdafdc43
#
_entry.id   450a6746ca20f71e0b14fb16cdafdc43
#
_cell.length_a   1.000
_cell.length_b   1.000
_cell.length_c   1.000
_cell.angle_alpha   90.00
_cell.angle_beta   90.00
_cell.angle_gamma   90.00
#
_symmetry.space_group_name_H-M   'P 1'
#
loop_
_entity.id
_entity.type
_entity.pdbx_description
1 polymer ?
#
loop_
_entity_poly.entity_id
_entity_poly.type
_entity_poly.pdbx_seq_one_letter_code
_entity_poly.pdbx_strand_id
1 'polypeptide(L)'
;PKNKPDSSQLEYLSSGLVPVNNGKRSSIKYPMMRFPWSKTEEVLNKLSSNTNDNIVSVDYVNPENGQSVLPTMGFTGVKIKKGTVINNSILSISSAFSIIKGKGKTKINDEVINWKSKDTFTAPVFSKIEHIIEEDAYIIQIHDKPLQEKLGYYEERSL
;
A
#
# COMPACT_ATOMS: atom_id res chain seq x y z
N PRO A 1 22.69 19.67 -23.83
CA PRO A 1 21.62 18.72 -23.58
C PRO A 1 20.32 19.43 -23.89
N LYS A 2 19.63 19.06 -24.98
CA LYS A 2 18.30 19.59 -25.26
C LYS A 2 17.40 19.11 -24.13
N ASN A 3 16.91 20.03 -23.28
CA ASN A 3 15.81 19.77 -22.38
C ASN A 3 14.67 19.20 -23.22
N LYS A 4 14.39 17.91 -23.08
CA LYS A 4 13.13 17.36 -23.55
C LYS A 4 12.07 17.90 -22.61
N PRO A 5 11.16 18.79 -23.06
CA PRO A 5 10.13 19.31 -22.18
C PRO A 5 9.26 18.14 -21.75
N ASP A 6 9.16 17.92 -20.43
CA ASP A 6 8.10 17.21 -19.72
C ASP A 6 7.69 15.81 -20.23
N SER A 7 8.61 15.06 -20.87
CA SER A 7 8.29 13.70 -21.32
C SER A 7 7.84 12.80 -20.15
N SER A 8 8.41 12.99 -18.97
CA SER A 8 7.99 12.25 -17.76
C SER A 8 6.62 12.66 -17.26
N GLN A 9 6.24 13.94 -17.37
CA GLN A 9 4.90 14.38 -16.96
C GLN A 9 3.83 13.84 -17.91
N LEU A 10 4.10 13.76 -19.21
CA LEU A 10 3.19 13.21 -20.19
C LEU A 10 3.04 11.70 -20.05
N GLU A 11 4.12 10.98 -19.70
CA GLU A 11 4.11 9.54 -19.44
C GLU A 11 3.32 9.16 -18.19
N TYR A 12 3.17 10.10 -17.23
CA TYR A 12 2.50 9.86 -15.94
C TYR A 12 1.14 10.56 -15.79
N LEU A 13 0.57 11.10 -16.85
CA LEU A 13 -0.67 11.88 -16.79
C LEU A 13 -1.87 11.06 -16.37
N SER A 14 -1.92 9.78 -16.68
CA SER A 14 -2.98 8.90 -16.20
C SER A 14 -2.49 7.46 -16.00
N SER A 15 -3.02 6.79 -14.98
CA SER A 15 -2.68 5.40 -14.71
C SER A 15 -3.20 4.49 -15.85
N GLY A 16 -2.38 3.52 -16.25
CA GLY A 16 -2.75 2.54 -17.25
C GLY A 16 -2.59 2.98 -18.70
N LEU A 17 -2.19 4.24 -18.98
CA LEU A 17 -1.90 4.73 -20.33
C LEU A 17 -0.40 4.89 -20.53
N VAL A 18 0.15 4.18 -21.51
CA VAL A 18 1.56 4.27 -21.91
C VAL A 18 1.64 4.81 -23.34
N PRO A 19 2.40 5.90 -23.59
CA PRO A 19 2.58 6.43 -24.94
C PRO A 19 3.24 5.38 -25.86
N VAL A 20 2.68 5.17 -27.04
CA VAL A 20 3.29 4.33 -28.07
C VAL A 20 4.30 5.16 -28.84
N ASN A 21 5.56 5.09 -28.48
CA ASN A 21 6.66 5.73 -29.21
C ASN A 21 7.02 4.90 -30.44
N ASN A 22 6.57 5.31 -31.63
CA ASN A 22 6.99 4.83 -32.94
C ASN A 22 7.20 3.31 -33.05
N GLY A 23 6.27 2.53 -32.48
CA GLY A 23 6.32 1.07 -32.54
C GLY A 23 7.35 0.39 -31.64
N LYS A 24 8.17 1.14 -30.93
CA LYS A 24 9.07 0.60 -29.90
C LYS A 24 8.39 0.72 -28.54
N ARG A 25 7.68 -0.30 -28.15
CA ARG A 25 7.40 -0.48 -26.70
C ARG A 25 8.74 -0.45 -25.97
N SER A 26 8.82 0.35 -24.94
CA SER A 26 9.94 0.28 -23.99
C SER A 26 10.13 -1.19 -23.63
N SER A 27 11.37 -1.63 -23.53
CA SER A 27 11.74 -2.97 -23.05
C SER A 27 11.35 -3.21 -21.59
N ILE A 28 10.74 -2.24 -20.96
CA ILE A 28 10.22 -2.29 -19.59
C ILE A 28 8.97 -3.16 -19.61
N LYS A 29 9.05 -4.32 -18.97
CA LYS A 29 7.95 -5.29 -18.84
C LYS A 29 6.75 -4.75 -18.05
N TYR A 30 6.91 -3.64 -17.35
CA TYR A 30 5.89 -3.08 -16.47
C TYR A 30 5.62 -1.63 -16.88
N PRO A 31 4.37 -1.27 -17.21
CA PRO A 31 4.01 0.10 -17.48
C PRO A 31 4.23 0.95 -16.24
N MET A 32 4.65 2.20 -16.45
CA MET A 32 4.75 3.15 -15.36
C MET A 32 3.33 3.47 -14.88
N MET A 33 3.05 3.17 -13.63
CA MET A 33 1.75 3.37 -13.01
C MET A 33 1.79 4.51 -12.03
N ARG A 34 0.78 5.35 -12.08
CA ARG A 34 0.60 6.45 -11.14
C ARG A 34 -0.72 6.26 -10.40
N PHE A 35 -0.64 6.24 -9.09
CA PHE A 35 -1.80 6.16 -8.19
C PHE A 35 -1.89 7.44 -7.36
N PRO A 36 -2.61 8.49 -7.81
CA PRO A 36 -2.74 9.73 -7.06
C PRO A 36 -3.42 9.46 -5.71
N TRP A 37 -2.81 9.94 -4.62
CA TRP A 37 -3.37 9.75 -3.28
C TRP A 37 -4.82 10.21 -3.16
N SER A 38 -5.17 11.33 -3.80
CA SER A 38 -6.53 11.86 -3.77
C SER A 38 -7.60 10.86 -4.24
N LYS A 39 -7.25 9.99 -5.21
CA LYS A 39 -8.15 8.93 -5.67
C LYS A 39 -8.24 7.77 -4.68
N THR A 40 -7.14 7.38 -4.08
CA THR A 40 -7.13 6.36 -3.01
C THR A 40 -7.94 6.82 -1.82
N GLU A 41 -7.74 8.07 -1.38
CA GLU A 41 -8.49 8.67 -0.27
C GLU A 41 -10.00 8.73 -0.57
N GLU A 42 -10.38 9.14 -1.79
CA GLU A 42 -11.78 9.16 -2.23
C GLU A 42 -12.44 7.78 -2.12
N VAL A 43 -11.76 6.74 -2.62
CA VAL A 43 -12.27 5.35 -2.57
C VAL A 43 -12.38 4.87 -1.14
N LEU A 44 -11.35 5.05 -0.31
CA LEU A 44 -11.37 4.66 1.09
C LEU A 44 -12.49 5.36 1.88
N ASN A 45 -12.72 6.65 1.59
CA ASN A 45 -13.82 7.39 2.22
C ASN A 45 -15.20 6.87 1.82
N LYS A 46 -15.40 6.58 0.53
CA LYS A 46 -16.65 5.98 0.04
C LYS A 46 -16.89 4.60 0.64
N LEU A 47 -15.88 3.74 0.69
CA LEU A 47 -16.00 2.43 1.34
C LEU A 47 -16.37 2.59 2.82
N SER A 48 -15.64 3.45 3.55
CA SER A 48 -15.89 3.67 4.99
C SER A 48 -17.25 4.28 5.30
N SER A 49 -17.87 5.02 4.37
CA SER A 49 -19.20 5.57 4.54
C SER A 49 -20.32 4.57 4.21
N ASN A 50 -20.02 3.54 3.43
CA ASN A 50 -20.98 2.52 3.00
C ASN A 50 -20.95 1.25 3.87
N THR A 51 -20.09 1.20 4.88
CA THR A 51 -20.00 0.10 5.83
C THR A 51 -19.89 0.61 7.26
N ASN A 52 -20.31 -0.21 8.23
CA ASN A 52 -20.09 0.04 9.65
C ASN A 52 -18.70 -0.40 10.13
N ASP A 53 -17.90 -0.97 9.25
CA ASP A 53 -16.56 -1.46 9.59
C ASP A 53 -15.66 -0.30 10.05
N ASN A 54 -14.84 -0.60 11.04
CA ASN A 54 -13.85 0.35 11.53
C ASN A 54 -12.59 0.41 10.64
N ILE A 55 -12.45 -0.56 9.76
CA ILE A 55 -11.29 -0.72 8.87
C ILE A 55 -11.81 -0.96 7.46
N VAL A 56 -11.29 -0.21 6.51
CA VAL A 56 -11.47 -0.46 5.07
C VAL A 56 -10.13 -0.40 4.37
N SER A 57 -9.94 -1.24 3.37
CA SER A 57 -8.69 -1.32 2.63
C SER A 57 -8.91 -1.48 1.13
N VAL A 58 -7.92 -1.08 0.35
CA VAL A 58 -7.86 -1.24 -1.10
C VAL A 58 -6.44 -1.66 -1.51
N ASP A 59 -6.34 -2.65 -2.37
CA ASP A 59 -5.06 -3.01 -2.96
C ASP A 59 -4.79 -2.21 -4.23
N TYR A 60 -3.54 -1.80 -4.41
CA TYR A 60 -3.10 -1.25 -5.66
C TYR A 60 -2.80 -2.39 -6.63
N VAL A 61 -3.47 -2.36 -7.76
CA VAL A 61 -3.35 -3.41 -8.78
C VAL A 61 -2.82 -2.86 -10.10
N ASN A 62 -2.16 -3.71 -10.85
CA ASN A 62 -1.80 -3.40 -12.21
C ASN A 62 -3.07 -3.40 -13.07
N PRO A 63 -3.46 -2.27 -13.67
CA PRO A 63 -4.71 -2.16 -14.43
C PRO A 63 -4.74 -3.01 -15.71
N GLU A 64 -3.59 -3.47 -16.19
CA GLU A 64 -3.53 -4.31 -17.41
C GLU A 64 -3.92 -5.76 -17.13
N ASN A 65 -3.71 -6.27 -15.94
CA ASN A 65 -3.92 -7.69 -15.62
C ASN A 65 -4.59 -7.97 -14.27
N GLY A 66 -4.87 -6.92 -13.47
CA GLY A 66 -5.50 -7.05 -12.15
C GLY A 66 -4.62 -7.69 -11.06
N GLN A 67 -3.36 -7.97 -11.35
CA GLN A 67 -2.41 -8.51 -10.37
C GLN A 67 -1.79 -7.38 -9.53
N SER A 68 -0.99 -7.75 -8.54
CA SER A 68 -0.20 -6.77 -7.78
C SER A 68 0.60 -5.85 -8.71
N VAL A 69 0.74 -4.59 -8.32
CA VAL A 69 1.47 -3.56 -9.09
C VAL A 69 2.86 -4.04 -9.50
N LEU A 70 3.56 -4.67 -8.58
CA LEU A 70 4.86 -5.30 -8.84
C LEU A 70 4.77 -6.81 -8.57
N PRO A 71 5.55 -7.62 -9.29
CA PRO A 71 5.53 -9.08 -9.10
C PRO A 71 6.09 -9.53 -7.75
N THR A 72 6.84 -8.67 -7.08
CA THR A 72 7.54 -8.98 -5.82
C THR A 72 7.02 -8.17 -4.63
N MET A 73 6.26 -7.10 -4.88
CA MET A 73 5.78 -6.19 -3.83
C MET A 73 4.32 -5.85 -4.05
N GLY A 74 3.55 -5.87 -2.96
CA GLY A 74 2.18 -5.38 -2.89
C GLY A 74 2.09 -4.06 -2.13
N PHE A 75 1.04 -3.31 -2.42
CA PHE A 75 0.73 -2.04 -1.78
C PHE A 75 -0.75 -2.05 -1.42
N THR A 76 -1.06 -1.77 -0.17
CA THR A 76 -2.45 -1.71 0.33
C THR A 76 -2.68 -0.35 1.00
N GLY A 77 -3.69 0.36 0.56
CA GLY A 77 -4.17 1.57 1.23
C GLY A 77 -5.21 1.19 2.28
N VAL A 78 -5.05 1.66 3.50
CA VAL A 78 -5.93 1.33 4.63
C VAL A 78 -6.43 2.61 5.28
N LYS A 79 -7.73 2.66 5.58
CA LYS A 79 -8.34 3.67 6.46
C LYS A 79 -8.86 2.98 7.70
N ILE A 80 -8.53 3.54 8.87
CA ILE A 80 -8.89 2.99 10.17
C ILE A 80 -9.50 4.11 11.01
N LYS A 81 -10.68 3.86 11.59
CA LYS A 81 -11.38 4.81 12.45
C LYS A 81 -10.69 4.91 13.82
N LYS A 82 -10.74 6.09 14.40
CA LYS A 82 -10.29 6.36 15.78
C LYS A 82 -10.88 5.37 16.79
N GLY A 83 -10.09 5.01 17.77
CA GLY A 83 -10.48 4.09 18.85
C GLY A 83 -10.43 2.62 18.48
N THR A 84 -10.04 2.30 17.24
CA THR A 84 -9.90 0.91 16.79
C THR A 84 -8.60 0.31 17.31
N VAL A 85 -8.67 -0.93 17.79
CA VAL A 85 -7.53 -1.78 18.10
C VAL A 85 -7.55 -2.95 17.13
N ILE A 86 -6.44 -3.17 16.45
CA ILE A 86 -6.29 -4.23 15.44
C ILE A 86 -5.19 -5.17 15.88
N ASN A 87 -5.53 -6.44 16.02
CA ASN A 87 -4.57 -7.52 16.18
C ASN A 87 -4.46 -8.25 14.85
N ASN A 88 -3.34 -8.11 14.17
CA ASN A 88 -3.11 -8.80 12.91
C ASN A 88 -2.67 -10.25 13.16
N SER A 89 -3.08 -11.14 12.27
CA SER A 89 -2.48 -12.48 12.17
C SER A 89 -0.94 -12.37 12.05
N ILE A 90 -0.25 -13.39 12.52
CA ILE A 90 1.20 -13.49 12.32
C ILE A 90 1.46 -13.96 10.89
N LEU A 91 2.08 -13.10 10.09
CA LEU A 91 2.31 -13.34 8.67
C LEU A 91 3.79 -13.57 8.38
N SER A 92 4.07 -14.42 7.41
CA SER A 92 5.43 -14.64 6.91
C SER A 92 6.02 -13.44 6.15
N ILE A 93 5.20 -12.41 5.86
CA ILE A 93 5.62 -11.23 5.10
C ILE A 93 6.35 -10.21 5.96
N SER A 94 7.27 -9.47 5.33
CA SER A 94 7.77 -8.20 5.85
C SER A 94 6.85 -7.07 5.40
N SER A 95 6.65 -6.09 6.26
CA SER A 95 5.81 -4.93 5.95
C SER A 95 6.50 -3.61 6.33
N ALA A 96 6.31 -2.60 5.49
CA ALA A 96 6.58 -1.21 5.82
C ALA A 96 5.24 -0.44 5.85
N PHE A 97 5.06 0.40 6.84
CA PHE A 97 3.86 1.20 7.04
C PHE A 97 4.21 2.68 6.89
N SER A 98 3.61 3.35 5.94
CA SER A 98 3.74 4.80 5.76
C SER A 98 2.44 5.48 6.19
N ILE A 99 2.54 6.35 7.19
CA ILE A 99 1.40 7.05 7.77
C ILE A 99 1.12 8.31 6.96
N ILE A 100 0.04 8.30 6.21
CA ILE A 100 -0.35 9.46 5.40
C ILE A 100 -1.05 10.51 6.26
N LYS A 101 -2.00 10.06 7.09
CA LYS A 101 -2.73 10.90 8.05
C LYS A 101 -3.01 10.13 9.33
N GLY A 102 -3.22 10.85 10.43
CA GLY A 102 -3.62 10.28 11.70
C GLY A 102 -2.48 10.12 12.69
N LYS A 103 -2.80 9.51 13.82
CA LYS A 103 -1.91 9.29 14.95
C LYS A 103 -2.30 8.00 15.67
N GLY A 104 -1.31 7.31 16.20
CA GLY A 104 -1.54 6.09 16.97
C GLY A 104 -0.25 5.46 17.48
N LYS A 105 -0.39 4.21 17.88
CA LYS A 105 0.72 3.36 18.35
C LYS A 105 0.64 2.02 17.64
N THR A 106 1.78 1.44 17.41
CA THR A 106 1.89 0.05 16.95
C THR A 106 2.82 -0.71 17.87
N LYS A 107 2.32 -1.79 18.42
CA LYS A 107 3.14 -2.74 19.14
C LYS A 107 3.59 -3.83 18.15
N ILE A 108 4.89 -4.00 18.03
CA ILE A 108 5.53 -5.02 17.20
C ILE A 108 6.29 -5.95 18.15
N ASN A 109 5.77 -7.13 18.38
CA ASN A 109 6.23 -8.03 19.45
C ASN A 109 6.17 -7.30 20.81
N ASP A 110 7.33 -6.99 21.40
CA ASP A 110 7.41 -6.30 22.71
C ASP A 110 7.74 -4.80 22.58
N GLU A 111 8.00 -4.31 21.37
CA GLU A 111 8.35 -2.92 21.11
C GLU A 111 7.13 -2.08 20.75
N VAL A 112 7.03 -0.87 21.32
CA VAL A 112 5.94 0.07 21.04
C VAL A 112 6.49 1.26 20.26
N ILE A 113 5.95 1.46 19.08
CA ILE A 113 6.25 2.58 18.20
C ILE A 113 5.08 3.56 18.26
N ASN A 114 5.31 4.79 18.70
CA ASN A 114 4.35 5.88 18.57
C ASN A 114 4.56 6.55 17.22
N TRP A 115 3.49 6.75 16.47
CA TRP A 115 3.57 7.33 15.13
C TRP A 115 2.51 8.40 14.89
N LYS A 116 2.79 9.28 13.96
CA LYS A 116 1.92 10.34 13.46
C LYS A 116 2.06 10.49 11.94
N SER A 117 1.28 11.37 11.37
CA SER A 117 1.34 11.71 9.95
C SER A 117 2.77 11.96 9.46
N LYS A 118 3.13 11.34 8.34
CA LYS A 118 4.44 11.34 7.64
C LYS A 118 5.51 10.43 8.26
N ASP A 119 5.21 9.70 9.32
CA ASP A 119 6.12 8.70 9.86
C ASP A 119 6.07 7.42 9.00
N THR A 120 7.17 6.68 9.03
CA THR A 120 7.29 5.36 8.41
C THR A 120 8.01 4.43 9.36
N PHE A 121 7.50 3.22 9.50
CA PHE A 121 8.12 2.16 10.29
C PHE A 121 7.95 0.80 9.59
N THR A 122 8.68 -0.21 10.06
CA THR A 122 8.70 -1.55 9.46
C THR A 122 8.38 -2.61 10.50
N ALA A 123 7.77 -3.70 10.05
CA ALA A 123 7.60 -4.92 10.82
C ALA A 123 8.26 -6.08 10.08
N PRO A 124 9.20 -6.80 10.74
CA PRO A 124 9.81 -8.00 10.20
C PRO A 124 8.80 -9.14 9.97
N VAL A 125 9.25 -10.18 9.28
CA VAL A 125 8.51 -11.44 9.11
C VAL A 125 8.09 -12.03 10.46
N PHE A 126 6.93 -12.67 10.49
CA PHE A 126 6.40 -13.34 11.68
C PHE A 126 6.26 -12.48 12.93
N SER A 127 6.20 -11.15 12.77
CA SER A 127 5.93 -10.25 13.88
C SER A 127 4.48 -10.33 14.33
N LYS A 128 4.26 -10.31 15.64
CA LYS A 128 2.95 -10.01 16.22
C LYS A 128 2.73 -8.50 16.18
N ILE A 129 1.70 -8.05 15.48
CA ILE A 129 1.44 -6.63 15.26
C ILE A 129 0.09 -6.28 15.85
N GLU A 130 0.07 -5.26 16.73
CA GLU A 130 -1.14 -4.65 17.27
C GLU A 130 -1.12 -3.15 16.97
N HIS A 131 -2.12 -2.64 16.27
CA HIS A 131 -2.28 -1.21 16.02
C HIS A 131 -3.35 -0.63 16.95
N ILE A 132 -3.04 0.48 17.60
CA ILE A 132 -3.94 1.26 18.47
C ILE A 132 -4.11 2.64 17.86
N ILE A 133 -5.30 2.98 17.42
CA ILE A 133 -5.57 4.16 16.61
C ILE A 133 -6.11 5.29 17.50
N GLU A 134 -5.34 6.37 17.66
CA GLU A 134 -5.70 7.54 18.47
C GLU A 134 -6.47 8.60 17.69
N GLU A 135 -6.25 8.70 16.37
CA GLU A 135 -6.97 9.55 15.43
C GLU A 135 -7.24 8.78 14.15
N ASP A 136 -8.30 9.11 13.39
CA ASP A 136 -8.58 8.48 12.09
C ASP A 136 -7.31 8.43 11.25
N ALA A 137 -6.92 7.24 10.85
CA ALA A 137 -5.65 7.01 10.19
C ALA A 137 -5.80 6.53 8.76
N TYR A 138 -4.91 7.02 7.89
CA TYR A 138 -4.70 6.52 6.54
C TYR A 138 -3.26 6.03 6.43
N ILE A 139 -3.12 4.78 6.10
CA ILE A 139 -1.84 4.07 6.09
C ILE A 139 -1.65 3.43 4.71
N ILE A 140 -0.45 3.51 4.16
CA ILE A 140 -0.02 2.66 3.05
C ILE A 140 0.86 1.56 3.62
N GLN A 141 0.42 0.33 3.47
CA GLN A 141 1.23 -0.84 3.77
C GLN A 141 1.92 -1.31 2.49
N ILE A 142 3.22 -1.54 2.57
CA ILE A 142 4.06 -2.09 1.51
C ILE A 142 4.56 -3.44 2.02
N HIS A 143 4.40 -4.50 1.23
CA HIS A 143 4.71 -5.86 1.68
C HIS A 143 5.22 -6.75 0.54
N ASP A 144 5.90 -7.82 0.89
CA ASP A 144 6.47 -8.79 -0.06
C ASP A 144 5.56 -10.02 -0.31
N LYS A 145 4.28 -9.96 0.08
CA LYS A 145 3.30 -11.04 -0.11
C LYS A 145 3.26 -11.58 -1.55
N PRO A 146 3.24 -10.73 -2.61
CA PRO A 146 3.20 -11.24 -3.98
C PRO A 146 4.39 -12.13 -4.36
N LEU A 147 5.58 -11.83 -3.82
CA LEU A 147 6.76 -12.66 -4.01
C LEU A 147 6.57 -14.02 -3.34
N GLN A 148 6.15 -14.01 -2.08
CA GLN A 148 5.99 -15.22 -1.27
C GLN A 148 4.91 -16.15 -1.83
N GLU A 149 3.78 -15.60 -2.27
CA GLU A 149 2.71 -16.36 -2.93
C GLU A 149 3.20 -17.02 -4.22
N LYS A 150 3.97 -16.30 -5.06
CA LYS A 150 4.53 -16.85 -6.30
C LYS A 150 5.54 -17.97 -6.07
N LEU A 151 6.30 -17.89 -4.99
CA LEU A 151 7.29 -18.90 -4.62
C LEU A 151 6.72 -20.01 -3.74
N GLY A 152 5.46 -19.89 -3.29
CA GLY A 152 4.74 -20.91 -2.55
C GLY A 152 5.13 -21.05 -1.08
N TYR A 153 5.69 -20.00 -0.46
CA TYR A 153 6.05 -20.02 0.97
C TYR A 153 5.31 -18.99 1.84
N TYR A 154 4.27 -18.35 1.29
CA TYR A 154 3.41 -17.48 2.09
C TYR A 154 2.71 -18.30 3.19
N GLU A 155 2.80 -17.82 4.42
CA GLU A 155 2.21 -18.45 5.59
C GLU A 155 1.48 -17.43 6.45
N GLU A 156 0.32 -17.81 6.95
CA GLU A 156 -0.48 -17.06 7.91
C GLU A 156 -0.80 -17.94 9.11
N ARG A 157 -0.55 -17.43 10.31
CA ARG A 157 -0.86 -18.10 11.59
C ARG A 157 -1.87 -17.25 12.35
N SER A 158 -2.94 -17.87 12.82
CA SER A 158 -3.86 -17.25 13.77
C SER A 158 -3.15 -16.93 15.08
N LEU A 159 -3.58 -15.84 15.74
CA LEU A 159 -3.12 -15.47 17.09
C LEU A 159 -3.72 -16.38 18.14
#